data_2e847fdcdecb904445e1006c5f912f89
#
_entry.id   2e847fdcdecb904445e1006c5f912f89
#
_cell.length_a   1.000
_cell.length_b   1.000
_cell.length_c   1.000
_cell.angle_alpha   90.00
_cell.angle_beta   90.00
_cell.angle_gamma   90.00
#
_symmetry.space_group_name_H-M   'P 1'
#
loop_
_entity.id
_entity.type
_entity.pdbx_description
1 polymer ?
#
loop_
_entity_poly.entity_id
_entity_poly.type
_entity_poly.pdbx_seq_one_letter_code
_entity_poly.pdbx_strand_id
1 'polypeptide(L)'
;MKLSQFKFKLPEEKIAKYPPPHRDEGRMMVLHRKTGDIEHRMFKDILDFFDEHDVFVFNDTKVFPARLYGNKEKTGARIEVFLLRELNQELRLWDVLVDPARKIRIGNKLYFGEDNSIVAEVIDNTTSRGRTLRFLYDGDHDEFKRSLYALGEAPLPRFIGRESEPEDLERFQCIFARHEGAVTAPTAGLHFSRELMKRMEIKGIDFAYITLHCGLGNFRNTDVEDLTKHKMDSEQMFVETACCTTVNHAKDEGHKIVAVGTTVQRALEACVGPNCRIKEFEGWTNKFIFPPYDFSVADAMLSNFHLPYSTLLMLTAAFGGYDYTMHAYDVALKEDYTFGPYGDVMLIVD
;
A
#
# COMPACT_ATOMS: atom_id res chain seq x y z
N MET A 1 -9.48 19.10 12.14
CA MET A 1 -8.85 18.03 12.96
C MET A 1 -7.34 18.22 12.99
N LYS A 2 -6.69 17.79 14.07
CA LYS A 2 -5.25 18.01 14.29
C LYS A 2 -4.49 16.70 14.26
N LEU A 3 -3.25 16.75 13.79
CA LEU A 3 -2.33 15.60 13.75
C LEU A 3 -2.16 14.96 15.13
N SER A 4 -1.99 15.79 16.17
CA SER A 4 -1.81 15.33 17.57
C SER A 4 -2.94 14.45 18.09
N GLN A 5 -4.14 14.48 17.49
CA GLN A 5 -5.25 13.61 17.84
C GLN A 5 -5.03 12.14 17.43
N PHE A 6 -4.14 11.88 16.47
CA PHE A 6 -3.79 10.53 16.00
C PHE A 6 -2.53 9.96 16.66
N LYS A 7 -2.25 10.46 17.87
CA LYS A 7 -1.12 10.01 18.67
C LYS A 7 -1.52 8.82 19.54
N PHE A 8 -0.69 7.79 19.52
CA PHE A 8 -0.67 6.73 20.51
C PHE A 8 0.76 6.17 20.63
N LYS A 9 1.06 5.50 21.75
CA LYS A 9 2.36 4.87 21.94
C LYS A 9 2.32 3.47 21.34
N LEU A 10 3.06 3.25 20.27
CA LEU A 10 3.23 1.94 19.66
C LEU A 10 4.59 1.37 20.07
N PRO A 11 4.64 0.30 20.89
CA PRO A 11 5.86 -0.41 21.19
C PRO A 11 6.43 -1.08 19.94
N GLU A 12 7.75 -1.09 19.78
CA GLU A 12 8.41 -1.67 18.61
C GLU A 12 8.11 -3.17 18.45
N GLU A 13 7.99 -3.88 19.56
CA GLU A 13 7.65 -5.32 19.60
C GLU A 13 6.26 -5.64 19.06
N LYS A 14 5.38 -4.64 18.96
CA LYS A 14 4.05 -4.79 18.34
C LYS A 14 4.08 -4.69 16.81
N ILE A 15 5.18 -4.28 16.22
CA ILE A 15 5.32 -4.25 14.76
C ILE A 15 5.68 -5.64 14.29
N ALA A 16 4.83 -6.25 13.45
CA ALA A 16 5.07 -7.58 12.90
C ALA A 16 6.27 -7.54 11.95
N LYS A 17 7.32 -8.30 12.28
CA LYS A 17 8.54 -8.40 11.46
C LYS A 17 8.37 -9.39 10.31
N TYR A 18 7.53 -10.41 10.49
CA TYR A 18 7.26 -11.47 9.52
C TYR A 18 5.75 -11.66 9.34
N PRO A 19 5.30 -12.07 8.15
CA PRO A 19 3.92 -12.47 7.97
C PRO A 19 3.64 -13.82 8.68
N PRO A 20 2.36 -14.14 8.98
CA PRO A 20 2.00 -15.45 9.50
C PRO A 20 2.37 -16.54 8.49
N PRO A 21 2.61 -17.80 8.92
CA PRO A 21 2.97 -18.93 8.03
C PRO A 21 2.01 -19.07 6.86
N HIS A 22 0.71 -19.06 7.11
CA HIS A 22 -0.34 -18.99 6.09
C HIS A 22 -0.98 -17.61 6.09
N ARG A 23 -1.30 -17.08 4.89
CA ARG A 23 -1.77 -15.70 4.71
C ARG A 23 -3.03 -15.37 5.51
N ASP A 24 -3.96 -16.32 5.61
CA ASP A 24 -5.29 -16.15 6.23
C ASP A 24 -5.36 -16.56 7.71
N GLU A 25 -4.23 -16.82 8.34
CA GLU A 25 -4.14 -17.19 9.77
C GLU A 25 -3.92 -16.00 10.72
N GLY A 26 -3.87 -14.76 10.21
CA GLY A 26 -3.80 -13.58 11.04
C GLY A 26 -5.07 -13.36 11.87
N ARG A 27 -4.96 -12.55 12.93
CA ARG A 27 -6.12 -12.12 13.71
C ARG A 27 -6.88 -11.01 13.00
N MET A 28 -8.16 -10.97 13.21
CA MET A 28 -9.04 -9.92 12.70
C MET A 28 -9.88 -9.35 13.86
N MET A 29 -9.79 -8.04 14.05
CA MET A 29 -10.73 -7.31 14.90
C MET A 29 -11.89 -6.84 14.03
N VAL A 30 -13.12 -7.07 14.47
CA VAL A 30 -14.31 -6.53 13.80
C VAL A 30 -14.80 -5.35 14.60
N LEU A 31 -14.88 -4.19 13.97
CA LEU A 31 -15.41 -2.95 14.56
C LEU A 31 -16.77 -2.64 13.91
N HIS A 32 -17.82 -2.63 14.72
CA HIS A 32 -19.15 -2.19 14.31
C HIS A 32 -19.24 -0.66 14.43
N ARG A 33 -19.15 0.05 13.33
CA ARG A 33 -19.02 1.52 13.31
C ARG A 33 -20.26 2.28 13.77
N LYS A 34 -21.43 1.63 13.84
CA LYS A 34 -22.66 2.24 14.38
C LYS A 34 -22.78 2.17 15.88
N THR A 35 -22.23 1.14 16.49
CA THR A 35 -22.35 0.91 17.96
C THR A 35 -21.05 1.07 18.70
N GLY A 36 -19.90 0.88 18.02
CA GLY A 36 -18.57 0.82 18.62
C GLY A 36 -18.22 -0.55 19.19
N ASP A 37 -19.08 -1.57 18.99
CA ASP A 37 -18.83 -2.93 19.45
C ASP A 37 -17.62 -3.53 18.74
N ILE A 38 -16.86 -4.34 19.48
CA ILE A 38 -15.66 -5.00 18.98
C ILE A 38 -15.79 -6.51 19.14
N GLU A 39 -15.48 -7.25 18.08
CA GLU A 39 -15.33 -8.70 18.11
C GLU A 39 -13.90 -9.09 17.77
N HIS A 40 -13.44 -10.22 18.35
CA HIS A 40 -12.13 -10.80 18.04
C HIS A 40 -12.33 -12.08 17.24
N ARG A 41 -11.74 -12.14 16.05
CA ARG A 41 -11.89 -13.22 15.07
C ARG A 41 -10.53 -13.62 14.47
N MET A 42 -10.52 -14.71 13.72
CA MET A 42 -9.44 -15.01 12.79
C MET A 42 -9.80 -14.47 11.41
N PHE A 43 -8.80 -14.11 10.60
CA PHE A 43 -9.05 -13.52 9.30
C PHE A 43 -9.92 -14.37 8.38
N LYS A 44 -9.74 -15.70 8.42
CA LYS A 44 -10.56 -16.66 7.66
C LYS A 44 -12.06 -16.60 7.97
N ASP A 45 -12.44 -16.03 9.11
CA ASP A 45 -13.84 -15.87 9.52
C ASP A 45 -14.53 -14.69 8.84
N ILE A 46 -13.81 -13.94 7.98
CA ILE A 46 -14.36 -12.83 7.21
C ILE A 46 -15.59 -13.23 6.39
N LEU A 47 -15.67 -14.51 5.99
CA LEU A 47 -16.82 -15.07 5.28
C LEU A 47 -18.13 -15.01 6.06
N ASP A 48 -18.08 -14.92 7.39
CA ASP A 48 -19.28 -14.89 8.23
C ASP A 48 -20.03 -13.56 8.17
N PHE A 49 -19.40 -12.50 7.64
CA PHE A 49 -19.92 -11.14 7.62
C PHE A 49 -20.54 -10.73 6.28
N PHE A 50 -20.40 -11.55 5.24
CA PHE A 50 -20.80 -11.21 3.88
C PHE A 50 -21.55 -12.36 3.22
N ASP A 51 -22.45 -11.99 2.30
CA ASP A 51 -23.37 -12.91 1.64
C ASP A 51 -23.12 -12.96 0.12
N GLU A 52 -23.89 -13.82 -0.56
CA GLU A 52 -23.88 -13.95 -2.00
C GLU A 52 -24.13 -12.57 -2.67
N HIS A 53 -23.37 -12.27 -3.72
CA HIS A 53 -23.35 -11.02 -4.48
C HIS A 53 -22.81 -9.78 -3.76
N ASP A 54 -22.38 -9.90 -2.49
CA ASP A 54 -21.53 -8.87 -1.91
C ASP A 54 -20.21 -8.78 -2.70
N VAL A 55 -19.69 -7.57 -2.89
CA VAL A 55 -18.53 -7.33 -3.75
C VAL A 55 -17.30 -6.95 -2.92
N PHE A 56 -16.21 -7.69 -3.08
CA PHE A 56 -14.90 -7.31 -2.57
C PHE A 56 -14.10 -6.60 -3.64
N VAL A 57 -13.70 -5.37 -3.38
CA VAL A 57 -12.86 -4.58 -4.28
C VAL A 57 -11.42 -4.66 -3.81
N PHE A 58 -10.54 -5.14 -4.68
CA PHE A 58 -9.11 -5.33 -4.43
C PHE A 58 -8.27 -4.34 -5.21
N ASN A 59 -7.06 -4.07 -4.73
CA ASN A 59 -6.04 -3.36 -5.47
C ASN A 59 -5.05 -4.38 -6.05
N ASP A 60 -5.03 -4.55 -7.37
CA ASP A 60 -4.21 -5.54 -8.07
C ASP A 60 -2.83 -5.01 -8.52
N THR A 61 -2.40 -3.91 -7.94
CA THR A 61 -1.06 -3.39 -8.18
C THR A 61 0.01 -4.41 -7.79
N LYS A 62 1.07 -4.48 -8.59
CA LYS A 62 2.20 -5.37 -8.36
C LYS A 62 3.43 -4.59 -7.90
N VAL A 63 4.01 -5.03 -6.81
CA VAL A 63 5.25 -4.49 -6.26
C VAL A 63 6.43 -5.03 -7.06
N PHE A 64 7.38 -4.18 -7.40
CA PHE A 64 8.64 -4.59 -8.02
C PHE A 64 9.80 -4.48 -7.02
N PRO A 65 10.92 -5.20 -7.23
CA PRO A 65 12.07 -5.18 -6.33
C PRO A 65 12.80 -3.85 -6.45
N ALA A 66 12.36 -2.89 -5.63
CA ALA A 66 12.70 -1.47 -5.77
C ALA A 66 13.99 -1.07 -5.03
N ARG A 67 14.50 -1.89 -4.11
CA ARG A 67 15.68 -1.53 -3.31
C ARG A 67 16.93 -2.15 -3.89
N LEU A 68 17.88 -1.30 -4.27
CA LEU A 68 19.16 -1.68 -4.84
C LEU A 68 20.30 -1.23 -3.94
N TYR A 69 21.32 -2.08 -3.81
CA TYR A 69 22.57 -1.72 -3.19
C TYR A 69 23.69 -1.72 -4.23
N GLY A 70 24.56 -0.73 -4.13
CA GLY A 70 25.67 -0.57 -5.06
C GLY A 70 26.79 0.25 -4.47
N ASN A 71 27.70 0.68 -5.32
CA ASN A 71 28.89 1.42 -4.93
C ASN A 71 29.03 2.68 -5.79
N LYS A 72 29.49 3.74 -5.15
CA LYS A 72 29.82 4.99 -5.84
C LYS A 72 31.14 4.87 -6.57
N GLU A 73 31.21 5.35 -7.81
CA GLU A 73 32.45 5.51 -8.57
C GLU A 73 33.53 6.24 -7.75
N LYS A 74 34.79 5.96 -7.99
CA LYS A 74 35.99 6.57 -7.39
C LYS A 74 36.23 6.28 -5.91
N THR A 75 35.19 6.18 -5.10
CA THR A 75 35.34 5.99 -3.65
C THR A 75 35.00 4.59 -3.19
N GLY A 76 34.28 3.81 -4.00
CA GLY A 76 33.78 2.48 -3.63
C GLY A 76 32.77 2.51 -2.47
N ALA A 77 32.32 3.70 -2.05
CA ALA A 77 31.41 3.82 -0.91
C ALA A 77 30.07 3.14 -1.23
N ARG A 78 29.60 2.28 -0.31
CA ARG A 78 28.28 1.64 -0.41
C ARG A 78 27.17 2.69 -0.45
N ILE A 79 26.22 2.49 -1.33
CA ILE A 79 25.03 3.33 -1.50
C ILE A 79 23.79 2.46 -1.60
N GLU A 80 22.63 3.03 -1.22
CA GLU A 80 21.32 2.49 -1.48
C GLU A 80 20.60 3.37 -2.51
N VAL A 81 19.97 2.73 -3.49
CA VAL A 81 19.05 3.37 -4.43
C VAL A 81 17.70 2.70 -4.29
N PHE A 82 16.67 3.50 -4.04
CA PHE A 82 15.30 3.04 -3.98
C PHE A 82 14.55 3.57 -5.20
N LEU A 83 14.20 2.67 -6.10
CA LEU A 83 13.48 2.97 -7.33
C LEU A 83 12.06 3.42 -6.99
N LEU A 84 11.59 4.52 -7.55
CA LEU A 84 10.23 5.02 -7.36
C LEU A 84 9.39 4.79 -8.61
N ARG A 85 9.88 5.24 -9.75
CA ARG A 85 9.14 5.23 -11.00
C ARG A 85 10.06 5.38 -12.21
N GLU A 86 9.75 4.66 -13.28
CA GLU A 86 10.37 4.89 -14.58
C GLU A 86 9.76 6.14 -15.22
N LEU A 87 10.60 7.12 -15.56
CA LEU A 87 10.20 8.39 -16.15
C LEU A 87 10.20 8.34 -17.68
N ASN A 88 11.15 7.60 -18.24
CA ASN A 88 11.30 7.44 -19.68
C ASN A 88 11.99 6.11 -19.99
N GLN A 89 11.30 5.26 -20.74
CA GLN A 89 11.74 3.92 -21.08
C GLN A 89 12.90 3.92 -22.08
N GLU A 90 12.85 4.76 -23.11
CA GLU A 90 13.87 4.82 -24.16
C GLU A 90 15.21 5.33 -23.61
N LEU A 91 15.15 6.35 -22.75
CA LEU A 91 16.33 6.95 -22.13
C LEU A 91 16.71 6.27 -20.81
N ARG A 92 15.95 5.28 -20.36
CA ARG A 92 16.13 4.56 -19.08
C ARG A 92 16.27 5.51 -17.88
N LEU A 93 15.42 6.53 -17.85
CA LEU A 93 15.37 7.50 -16.77
C LEU A 93 14.45 7.01 -15.66
N TRP A 94 14.93 7.08 -14.43
CA TRP A 94 14.20 6.68 -13.23
C TRP A 94 14.23 7.77 -12.18
N ASP A 95 13.09 8.02 -11.56
CA ASP A 95 13.00 8.76 -10.31
C ASP A 95 13.30 7.81 -9.14
N VAL A 96 14.22 8.22 -8.26
CA VAL A 96 14.72 7.37 -7.19
C VAL A 96 14.97 8.15 -5.91
N LEU A 97 15.00 7.46 -4.78
CA LEU A 97 15.62 7.96 -3.55
C LEU A 97 17.01 7.35 -3.39
N VAL A 98 17.93 8.10 -2.79
CA VAL A 98 19.29 7.65 -2.57
C VAL A 98 19.73 7.84 -1.11
N ASP A 99 20.59 6.96 -0.64
CA ASP A 99 21.23 7.04 0.67
C ASP A 99 22.70 6.58 0.61
N PRO A 100 23.66 7.36 1.12
CA PRO A 100 23.55 8.69 1.74
C PRO A 100 23.44 9.83 0.70
N ALA A 101 22.34 10.57 0.73
CA ALA A 101 22.02 11.57 -0.29
C ALA A 101 23.07 12.68 -0.46
N ARG A 102 23.73 13.07 0.64
CA ARG A 102 24.78 14.13 0.62
C ARG A 102 26.01 13.75 -0.22
N LYS A 103 26.26 12.46 -0.39
CA LYS A 103 27.43 11.94 -1.12
C LYS A 103 27.13 11.64 -2.59
N ILE A 104 25.87 11.64 -2.99
CA ILE A 104 25.42 11.29 -4.34
C ILE A 104 24.95 12.57 -5.06
N ARG A 105 25.78 13.03 -6.01
CA ARG A 105 25.61 14.31 -6.72
C ARG A 105 25.49 14.10 -8.21
N ILE A 106 24.92 15.07 -8.91
CA ILE A 106 24.83 15.10 -10.38
C ILE A 106 26.21 14.78 -11.00
N GLY A 107 26.21 13.93 -12.01
CA GLY A 107 27.40 13.44 -12.72
C GLY A 107 28.12 12.28 -12.03
N ASN A 108 27.71 11.86 -10.82
CA ASN A 108 28.27 10.65 -10.23
C ASN A 108 27.77 9.41 -10.96
N LYS A 109 28.63 8.42 -11.13
CA LYS A 109 28.25 7.07 -11.55
C LYS A 109 28.12 6.14 -10.36
N LEU A 110 27.09 5.31 -10.42
CA LEU A 110 26.73 4.32 -9.42
C LEU A 110 26.76 2.95 -10.08
N TYR A 111 27.41 1.99 -9.42
CA TYR A 111 27.66 0.66 -9.92
C TYR A 111 26.91 -0.37 -9.09
N PHE A 112 26.21 -1.29 -9.77
CA PHE A 112 25.39 -2.34 -9.17
C PHE A 112 25.80 -3.71 -9.72
N GLY A 113 25.63 -4.75 -8.88
CA GLY A 113 26.06 -6.11 -9.18
C GLY A 113 27.54 -6.36 -8.83
N GLU A 114 27.91 -7.62 -8.63
CA GLU A 114 29.29 -7.99 -8.25
C GLU A 114 30.32 -7.62 -9.31
N ASP A 115 29.90 -7.69 -10.58
CA ASP A 115 30.73 -7.39 -11.76
C ASP A 115 30.47 -5.99 -12.33
N ASN A 116 29.73 -5.13 -11.61
CA ASN A 116 29.32 -3.82 -12.10
C ASN A 116 28.49 -3.91 -13.41
N SER A 117 27.68 -4.96 -13.54
CA SER A 117 26.90 -5.23 -14.75
C SER A 117 25.85 -4.14 -15.05
N ILE A 118 25.43 -3.39 -14.02
CA ILE A 118 24.50 -2.26 -14.18
C ILE A 118 25.17 -0.99 -13.65
N VAL A 119 25.15 0.04 -14.49
CA VAL A 119 25.69 1.37 -14.18
C VAL A 119 24.60 2.41 -14.35
N ALA A 120 24.52 3.35 -13.40
CA ALA A 120 23.65 4.51 -13.50
C ALA A 120 24.43 5.82 -13.33
N GLU A 121 23.99 6.85 -14.02
CA GLU A 121 24.49 8.21 -13.88
C GLU A 121 23.44 9.09 -13.22
N VAL A 122 23.83 9.90 -12.25
CA VAL A 122 22.95 10.88 -11.60
C VAL A 122 22.79 12.08 -12.53
N ILE A 123 21.57 12.28 -13.03
CA ILE A 123 21.26 13.36 -14.00
C ILE A 123 20.73 14.60 -13.31
N ASP A 124 19.90 14.44 -12.26
CA ASP A 124 19.25 15.58 -11.59
C ASP A 124 18.99 15.29 -10.12
N ASN A 125 18.76 16.35 -9.34
CA ASN A 125 18.31 16.32 -7.95
C ASN A 125 16.85 16.76 -7.89
N THR A 126 15.95 15.87 -7.50
CA THR A 126 14.51 16.16 -7.45
C THR A 126 14.06 16.65 -6.07
N THR A 127 14.62 16.06 -5.00
CA THR A 127 14.36 16.47 -3.61
C THR A 127 15.64 16.31 -2.78
N SER A 128 15.55 16.54 -1.47
CA SER A 128 16.70 16.34 -0.56
C SER A 128 17.33 14.94 -0.66
N ARG A 129 16.52 13.91 -0.90
CA ARG A 129 16.94 12.52 -1.11
C ARG A 129 16.65 12.00 -2.52
N GLY A 130 15.85 12.71 -3.29
CA GLY A 130 15.43 12.34 -4.64
C GLY A 130 16.49 12.63 -5.68
N ARG A 131 16.62 11.73 -6.65
CA ARG A 131 17.49 11.87 -7.83
C ARG A 131 16.77 11.35 -9.06
N THR A 132 17.17 11.87 -10.22
CA THR A 132 16.89 11.22 -11.50
C THR A 132 18.15 10.46 -11.91
N LEU A 133 18.02 9.17 -12.12
CA LEU A 133 19.10 8.31 -12.64
C LEU A 133 18.85 7.99 -14.12
N ARG A 134 19.92 7.97 -14.90
CA ARG A 134 19.97 7.37 -16.22
C ARG A 134 20.78 6.08 -16.15
N PHE A 135 20.15 4.94 -16.42
CA PHE A 135 20.85 3.66 -16.48
C PHE A 135 21.53 3.52 -17.83
N LEU A 136 22.82 3.17 -17.78
CA LEU A 136 23.68 2.93 -18.94
C LEU A 136 23.74 1.41 -19.16
N TYR A 137 23.00 0.93 -20.16
CA TYR A 137 22.85 -0.50 -20.43
C TYR A 137 22.74 -0.75 -21.93
N ASP A 138 23.52 -1.69 -22.45
CA ASP A 138 23.45 -2.14 -23.84
C ASP A 138 22.53 -3.37 -23.92
N GLY A 139 21.36 -3.22 -24.54
CA GLY A 139 20.35 -4.26 -24.63
C GLY A 139 18.94 -3.68 -24.75
N ASP A 140 17.96 -4.53 -24.92
CA ASP A 140 16.58 -4.09 -24.95
C ASP A 140 16.04 -3.73 -23.55
N HIS A 141 14.86 -3.15 -23.51
CA HIS A 141 14.27 -2.67 -22.25
C HIS A 141 13.89 -3.82 -21.29
N ASP A 142 13.39 -4.92 -21.84
CA ASP A 142 12.96 -6.06 -21.02
C ASP A 142 14.17 -6.79 -20.42
N GLU A 143 15.25 -6.90 -21.19
CA GLU A 143 16.53 -7.44 -20.71
C GLU A 143 17.11 -6.55 -19.60
N PHE A 144 17.11 -5.23 -19.81
CA PHE A 144 17.51 -4.27 -18.79
C PHE A 144 16.69 -4.41 -17.51
N LYS A 145 15.35 -4.45 -17.60
CA LYS A 145 14.49 -4.61 -16.43
C LYS A 145 14.72 -5.93 -15.69
N ARG A 146 14.85 -7.04 -16.43
CA ARG A 146 15.17 -8.33 -15.81
C ARG A 146 16.50 -8.27 -15.02
N SER A 147 17.53 -7.68 -15.62
CA SER A 147 18.84 -7.52 -14.99
C SER A 147 18.81 -6.61 -13.76
N LEU A 148 18.08 -5.49 -13.86
CA LEU A 148 17.88 -4.55 -12.76
C LEU A 148 17.13 -5.20 -11.59
N TYR A 149 16.05 -5.91 -11.87
CA TYR A 149 15.21 -6.55 -10.86
C TYR A 149 15.86 -7.77 -10.22
N ALA A 150 16.78 -8.45 -10.93
CA ALA A 150 17.59 -9.53 -10.34
C ALA A 150 18.52 -9.04 -9.24
N LEU A 151 18.89 -7.76 -9.24
CA LEU A 151 19.70 -7.11 -8.20
C LEU A 151 18.86 -6.46 -7.10
N GLY A 152 17.56 -6.32 -7.32
CA GLY A 152 16.65 -5.64 -6.42
C GLY A 152 16.12 -6.54 -5.32
N GLU A 153 15.85 -5.93 -4.17
CA GLU A 153 15.21 -6.55 -3.02
C GLU A 153 13.77 -6.04 -2.85
N ALA A 154 12.96 -6.81 -2.12
CA ALA A 154 11.62 -6.39 -1.73
C ALA A 154 11.69 -5.08 -0.94
N PRO A 155 10.85 -4.08 -1.29
CA PRO A 155 10.93 -2.74 -0.70
C PRO A 155 10.27 -2.68 0.68
N LEU A 156 10.68 -3.52 1.63
CA LEU A 156 10.14 -3.51 2.98
C LEU A 156 10.36 -2.14 3.64
N PRO A 157 9.34 -1.59 4.31
CA PRO A 157 9.50 -0.37 5.09
C PRO A 157 10.54 -0.53 6.19
N ARG A 158 11.39 0.45 6.38
CA ARG A 158 12.49 0.40 7.39
C ARG A 158 12.01 0.23 8.83
N PHE A 159 10.80 0.68 9.16
CA PHE A 159 10.25 0.53 10.51
C PHE A 159 9.91 -0.92 10.89
N ILE A 160 9.91 -1.87 9.94
CA ILE A 160 9.82 -3.31 10.24
C ILE A 160 11.03 -3.77 11.07
N GLY A 161 12.18 -3.08 10.94
CA GLY A 161 13.35 -3.30 11.79
C GLY A 161 14.18 -4.52 11.42
N ARG A 162 14.07 -5.00 10.17
CA ARG A 162 14.94 -6.03 9.58
C ARG A 162 15.21 -5.74 8.10
N GLU A 163 16.23 -6.36 7.58
CA GLU A 163 16.51 -6.36 6.15
C GLU A 163 15.53 -7.29 5.40
N SER A 164 15.43 -7.07 4.10
CA SER A 164 14.63 -7.92 3.23
C SER A 164 15.30 -9.30 3.06
N GLU A 165 14.48 -10.34 3.03
CA GLU A 165 14.87 -11.71 2.75
C GLU A 165 14.29 -12.13 1.39
N PRO A 166 14.84 -13.14 0.70
CA PRO A 166 14.35 -13.58 -0.62
C PRO A 166 12.85 -13.89 -0.64
N GLU A 167 12.32 -14.45 0.44
CA GLU A 167 10.92 -14.80 0.60
C GLU A 167 10.00 -13.57 0.60
N ASP A 168 10.51 -12.39 0.96
CA ASP A 168 9.72 -11.17 0.96
C ASP A 168 9.29 -10.74 -0.45
N LEU A 169 10.02 -11.14 -1.50
CA LEU A 169 9.59 -10.89 -2.88
C LEU A 169 8.22 -11.51 -3.19
N GLU A 170 7.93 -12.67 -2.58
CA GLU A 170 6.64 -13.34 -2.70
C GLU A 170 5.67 -12.87 -1.61
N ARG A 171 6.14 -12.77 -0.37
CA ARG A 171 5.26 -12.52 0.79
C ARG A 171 4.80 -11.06 0.88
N PHE A 172 5.60 -10.10 0.39
CA PHE A 172 5.22 -8.68 0.27
C PHE A 172 4.51 -8.38 -1.05
N GLN A 173 3.68 -9.32 -1.49
CA GLN A 173 2.92 -9.29 -2.75
C GLN A 173 1.55 -9.93 -2.56
N CYS A 174 0.48 -9.29 -3.06
CA CYS A 174 -0.83 -9.92 -3.09
C CYS A 174 -0.86 -11.07 -4.12
N ILE A 175 -1.63 -12.12 -3.84
CA ILE A 175 -1.74 -13.28 -4.74
C ILE A 175 -2.42 -12.93 -6.08
N PHE A 176 -3.16 -11.83 -6.10
CA PHE A 176 -3.88 -11.31 -7.27
C PHE A 176 -3.18 -10.10 -7.92
N ALA A 177 -1.93 -9.80 -7.54
CA ALA A 177 -1.15 -8.72 -8.13
C ALA A 177 -0.91 -8.94 -9.62
N ARG A 178 -1.19 -7.92 -10.46
CA ARG A 178 -1.12 -7.98 -11.94
C ARG A 178 -0.31 -6.86 -12.54
N HIS A 179 -0.62 -5.61 -12.20
CA HIS A 179 -0.10 -4.41 -12.84
C HIS A 179 1.06 -3.81 -12.06
N GLU A 180 2.27 -3.94 -12.61
CA GLU A 180 3.50 -3.45 -11.99
C GLU A 180 3.55 -1.92 -11.91
N GLY A 181 4.03 -1.40 -10.78
CA GLY A 181 4.20 0.04 -10.57
C GLY A 181 4.26 0.46 -9.10
N ALA A 182 4.00 -0.45 -8.17
CA ALA A 182 4.01 -0.15 -6.75
C ALA A 182 5.38 -0.36 -6.12
N VAL A 183 5.73 0.49 -5.17
CA VAL A 183 6.91 0.35 -4.31
C VAL A 183 6.57 -0.03 -2.88
N THR A 184 5.30 -0.33 -2.63
CA THR A 184 4.80 -0.96 -1.41
C THR A 184 3.53 -1.75 -1.71
N ALA A 185 3.25 -2.78 -0.92
CA ALA A 185 2.07 -3.60 -1.12
C ALA A 185 0.79 -2.93 -0.58
N PRO A 186 -0.38 -3.16 -1.19
CA PRO A 186 -1.67 -2.89 -0.56
C PRO A 186 -1.93 -3.93 0.52
N THR A 187 -1.46 -3.65 1.73
CA THR A 187 -1.15 -4.64 2.79
C THR A 187 -2.35 -5.44 3.28
N ALA A 188 -3.56 -4.87 3.28
CA ALA A 188 -4.77 -5.63 3.64
C ALA A 188 -5.02 -6.82 2.68
N GLY A 189 -4.60 -6.70 1.42
CA GLY A 189 -4.68 -7.79 0.44
C GLY A 189 -3.70 -8.94 0.68
N LEU A 190 -2.66 -8.74 1.50
CA LEU A 190 -1.68 -9.78 1.80
C LEU A 190 -2.26 -10.96 2.59
N HIS A 191 -3.37 -10.73 3.28
CA HIS A 191 -4.05 -11.74 4.11
C HIS A 191 -4.89 -12.73 3.31
N PHE A 192 -5.17 -12.46 2.04
CA PHE A 192 -5.96 -13.36 1.22
C PHE A 192 -5.10 -14.52 0.71
N SER A 193 -5.56 -15.75 1.00
CA SER A 193 -5.03 -16.98 0.42
C SER A 193 -5.86 -17.38 -0.80
N ARG A 194 -5.31 -18.25 -1.66
CA ARG A 194 -6.05 -18.81 -2.80
C ARG A 194 -7.24 -19.66 -2.32
N GLU A 195 -7.05 -20.37 -1.23
CA GLU A 195 -8.06 -21.19 -0.59
C GLU A 195 -9.23 -20.35 -0.07
N LEU A 196 -8.93 -19.26 0.62
CA LEU A 196 -9.94 -18.32 1.11
C LEU A 196 -10.71 -17.69 -0.04
N MET A 197 -10.02 -17.17 -1.07
CA MET A 197 -10.68 -16.58 -2.24
C MET A 197 -11.56 -17.62 -2.96
N LYS A 198 -11.13 -18.89 -3.05
CA LYS A 198 -11.95 -19.94 -3.63
C LYS A 198 -13.22 -20.23 -2.82
N ARG A 199 -13.12 -20.20 -1.49
CA ARG A 199 -14.29 -20.32 -0.61
C ARG A 199 -15.26 -19.14 -0.76
N MET A 200 -14.73 -17.92 -0.96
CA MET A 200 -15.53 -16.74 -1.25
C MET A 200 -16.30 -16.88 -2.57
N GLU A 201 -15.63 -17.32 -3.64
CA GLU A 201 -16.28 -17.61 -4.93
C GLU A 201 -17.40 -18.66 -4.80
N ILE A 202 -17.13 -19.76 -4.06
CA ILE A 202 -18.15 -20.81 -3.83
C ILE A 202 -19.34 -20.27 -3.06
N LYS A 203 -19.13 -19.31 -2.15
CA LYS A 203 -20.20 -18.61 -1.43
C LYS A 203 -21.00 -17.66 -2.33
N GLY A 204 -20.52 -17.34 -3.54
CA GLY A 204 -21.14 -16.42 -4.47
C GLY A 204 -20.77 -14.95 -4.25
N ILE A 205 -19.65 -14.70 -3.55
CA ILE A 205 -19.10 -13.36 -3.38
C ILE A 205 -18.39 -12.95 -4.67
N ASP A 206 -18.67 -11.73 -5.14
CA ASP A 206 -18.11 -11.16 -6.36
C ASP A 206 -16.82 -10.38 -6.08
N PHE A 207 -15.91 -10.37 -7.05
CA PHE A 207 -14.62 -9.65 -6.98
C PHE A 207 -14.54 -8.55 -8.03
N ALA A 208 -14.08 -7.40 -7.62
CA ALA A 208 -13.72 -6.29 -8.51
C ALA A 208 -12.30 -5.82 -8.20
N TYR A 209 -11.64 -5.23 -9.19
CA TYR A 209 -10.25 -4.81 -9.08
C TYR A 209 -10.08 -3.38 -9.52
N ILE A 210 -9.32 -2.62 -8.73
CA ILE A 210 -8.73 -1.34 -9.14
C ILE A 210 -7.21 -1.52 -9.18
N THR A 211 -6.52 -0.65 -9.88
CA THR A 211 -5.07 -0.51 -9.78
C THR A 211 -4.74 0.85 -9.19
N LEU A 212 -4.06 0.88 -8.06
CA LEU A 212 -3.47 2.08 -7.50
C LEU A 212 -2.03 1.76 -7.12
N HIS A 213 -1.07 2.38 -7.80
CA HIS A 213 0.34 2.15 -7.56
C HIS A 213 0.77 2.84 -6.26
N CYS A 214 0.91 2.03 -5.21
CA CYS A 214 1.20 2.52 -3.87
C CYS A 214 2.63 3.07 -3.79
N GLY A 215 2.74 4.32 -3.39
CA GLY A 215 4.00 5.02 -3.18
C GLY A 215 4.42 5.07 -1.71
N LEU A 216 5.61 5.63 -1.45
CA LEU A 216 6.18 5.77 -0.11
C LEU A 216 5.46 6.79 0.78
N GLY A 217 4.61 7.64 0.21
CA GLY A 217 3.84 8.64 0.96
C GLY A 217 2.99 8.05 2.08
N ASN A 218 2.54 6.80 1.91
CA ASN A 218 1.76 6.09 2.91
C ASN A 218 2.54 5.79 4.21
N PHE A 219 3.87 5.83 4.18
CA PHE A 219 4.74 5.56 5.33
C PHE A 219 5.47 6.80 5.85
N ARG A 220 5.19 7.97 5.27
CA ARG A 220 5.67 9.24 5.83
C ARG A 220 4.72 9.70 6.91
N ASN A 221 5.29 10.15 8.02
CA ASN A 221 4.52 10.88 9.00
C ASN A 221 4.08 12.21 8.42
N THR A 222 2.84 12.57 8.68
CA THR A 222 2.36 13.93 8.42
C THR A 222 3.14 14.89 9.31
N ASP A 223 3.62 15.99 8.77
CA ASP A 223 4.48 16.97 9.45
C ASP A 223 3.77 18.30 9.76
N VAL A 224 2.47 18.39 9.45
CA VAL A 224 1.64 19.56 9.68
C VAL A 224 0.56 19.26 10.71
N GLU A 225 0.45 20.11 11.73
CA GLU A 225 -0.55 19.93 12.80
C GLU A 225 -1.99 20.10 12.32
N ASP A 226 -2.23 21.05 11.42
CA ASP A 226 -3.52 21.26 10.79
C ASP A 226 -3.64 20.36 9.54
N LEU A 227 -4.44 19.28 9.64
CA LEU A 227 -4.57 18.30 8.57
C LEU A 227 -5.10 18.88 7.25
N THR A 228 -5.82 20.00 7.29
CA THR A 228 -6.30 20.68 6.05
C THR A 228 -5.16 21.23 5.19
N LYS A 229 -3.97 21.37 5.77
CA LYS A 229 -2.75 21.87 5.08
C LYS A 229 -1.85 20.75 4.57
N HIS A 230 -2.15 19.49 4.92
CA HIS A 230 -1.37 18.36 4.42
C HIS A 230 -1.62 18.14 2.92
N LYS A 231 -0.54 17.88 2.20
CA LYS A 231 -0.58 17.53 0.78
C LYS A 231 -0.15 16.08 0.62
N MET A 232 -1.11 15.24 0.21
CA MET A 232 -0.81 13.86 -0.16
C MET A 232 0.08 13.82 -1.42
N ASP A 233 1.01 12.87 -1.43
CA ASP A 233 1.72 12.51 -2.66
C ASP A 233 0.71 11.97 -3.68
N SER A 234 0.95 12.30 -4.96
CA SER A 234 0.12 11.78 -6.05
C SER A 234 0.52 10.35 -6.37
N GLU A 235 -0.48 9.49 -6.52
CA GLU A 235 -0.32 8.09 -6.91
C GLU A 235 -1.13 7.81 -8.18
N GLN A 236 -0.54 7.05 -9.10
CA GLN A 236 -1.21 6.68 -10.35
C GLN A 236 -2.28 5.62 -10.07
N MET A 237 -3.44 5.79 -10.69
CA MET A 237 -4.59 4.94 -10.42
C MET A 237 -5.39 4.69 -11.70
N PHE A 238 -5.97 3.48 -11.79
CA PHE A 238 -6.82 3.03 -12.88
C PHE A 238 -8.04 2.33 -12.31
N VAL A 239 -9.22 2.67 -12.82
CA VAL A 239 -10.48 2.00 -12.55
C VAL A 239 -11.14 1.70 -13.87
N GLU A 240 -11.19 0.42 -14.23
CA GLU A 240 -11.70 -0.04 -15.51
C GLU A 240 -13.22 -0.26 -15.51
N THR A 241 -13.82 -0.33 -16.70
CA THR A 241 -15.24 -0.59 -16.93
C THR A 241 -15.76 -1.80 -16.15
N ALA A 242 -15.00 -2.89 -16.11
CA ALA A 242 -15.41 -4.12 -15.42
C ALA A 242 -15.63 -3.88 -13.92
N CYS A 243 -14.73 -3.13 -13.27
CA CYS A 243 -14.87 -2.74 -11.87
C CYS A 243 -16.11 -1.86 -11.67
N CYS A 244 -16.29 -0.84 -12.51
CA CYS A 244 -17.44 0.06 -12.46
C CYS A 244 -18.76 -0.70 -12.59
N THR A 245 -18.86 -1.63 -13.53
CA THR A 245 -20.05 -2.43 -13.76
C THR A 245 -20.40 -3.27 -12.54
N THR A 246 -19.42 -4.02 -11.99
CA THR A 246 -19.64 -4.90 -10.85
C THR A 246 -20.05 -4.11 -9.59
N VAL A 247 -19.28 -3.06 -9.25
CA VAL A 247 -19.52 -2.25 -8.05
C VAL A 247 -20.85 -1.49 -8.13
N ASN A 248 -21.14 -0.87 -9.28
CA ASN A 248 -22.37 -0.12 -9.46
C ASN A 248 -23.61 -1.03 -9.47
N HIS A 249 -23.52 -2.23 -10.07
CA HIS A 249 -24.59 -3.22 -10.03
C HIS A 249 -24.89 -3.67 -8.60
N ALA A 250 -23.86 -4.04 -7.82
CA ALA A 250 -24.03 -4.40 -6.42
C ALA A 250 -24.74 -3.31 -5.62
N LYS A 251 -24.33 -2.05 -5.85
CA LYS A 251 -24.95 -0.90 -5.19
C LYS A 251 -26.44 -0.75 -5.54
N ASP A 252 -26.80 -0.95 -6.82
CA ASP A 252 -28.19 -0.85 -7.27
C ASP A 252 -29.07 -1.94 -6.69
N GLU A 253 -28.52 -3.15 -6.53
CA GLU A 253 -29.23 -4.30 -5.97
C GLU A 253 -29.18 -4.35 -4.42
N GLY A 254 -28.49 -3.39 -3.77
CA GLY A 254 -28.39 -3.29 -2.31
C GLY A 254 -27.44 -4.29 -1.67
N HIS A 255 -26.50 -4.84 -2.43
CA HIS A 255 -25.42 -5.68 -1.92
C HIS A 255 -24.31 -4.84 -1.32
N LYS A 256 -23.54 -5.42 -0.37
CA LYS A 256 -22.45 -4.72 0.30
C LYS A 256 -21.22 -4.61 -0.61
N ILE A 257 -20.57 -3.46 -0.53
CA ILE A 257 -19.29 -3.19 -1.20
C ILE A 257 -18.22 -3.11 -0.12
N VAL A 258 -17.20 -3.97 -0.23
CA VAL A 258 -16.10 -4.09 0.73
C VAL A 258 -14.83 -3.55 0.12
N ALA A 259 -14.28 -2.47 0.67
CA ALA A 259 -12.97 -1.96 0.28
C ALA A 259 -11.86 -2.73 0.99
N VAL A 260 -11.05 -3.47 0.23
CA VAL A 260 -9.89 -4.19 0.76
C VAL A 260 -8.68 -3.27 0.77
N GLY A 261 -8.50 -2.60 1.90
CA GLY A 261 -7.42 -1.65 2.16
C GLY A 261 -7.80 -0.18 1.91
N THR A 262 -7.03 0.67 2.55
CA THR A 262 -7.17 2.14 2.44
C THR A 262 -6.94 2.66 1.03
N THR A 263 -6.11 1.97 0.23
CA THR A 263 -5.85 2.33 -1.17
C THR A 263 -7.10 2.15 -2.04
N VAL A 264 -7.84 1.07 -1.83
CA VAL A 264 -9.12 0.85 -2.52
C VAL A 264 -10.14 1.89 -2.09
N GLN A 265 -10.25 2.16 -0.80
CA GLN A 265 -11.17 3.19 -0.28
C GLN A 265 -10.89 4.56 -0.90
N ARG A 266 -9.63 4.96 -0.99
CA ARG A 266 -9.23 6.21 -1.67
C ARG A 266 -9.58 6.21 -3.15
N ALA A 267 -9.35 5.09 -3.84
CA ALA A 267 -9.64 4.97 -5.26
C ALA A 267 -11.14 5.10 -5.55
N LEU A 268 -11.98 4.38 -4.79
CA LEU A 268 -13.43 4.46 -4.93
C LEU A 268 -13.95 5.89 -4.72
N GLU A 269 -13.48 6.56 -3.67
CA GLU A 269 -13.87 7.95 -3.38
C GLU A 269 -13.22 8.99 -4.32
N ALA A 270 -12.16 8.63 -5.06
CA ALA A 270 -11.56 9.49 -6.07
C ALA A 270 -12.30 9.45 -7.40
N CYS A 271 -12.96 8.32 -7.72
CA CYS A 271 -13.68 8.12 -9.00
C CYS A 271 -15.22 8.17 -8.87
N VAL A 272 -15.76 8.44 -7.68
CA VAL A 272 -17.20 8.51 -7.46
C VAL A 272 -17.81 9.75 -8.12
N GLY A 273 -18.94 9.55 -8.81
CA GLY A 273 -19.74 10.61 -9.43
C GLY A 273 -20.91 11.06 -8.58
N PRO A 274 -21.74 11.99 -9.10
CA PRO A 274 -22.85 12.63 -8.35
C PRO A 274 -23.90 11.67 -7.77
N ASN A 275 -24.10 10.51 -8.40
CA ASN A 275 -25.11 9.53 -7.96
C ASN A 275 -24.50 8.42 -7.08
N CYS A 276 -23.39 8.71 -6.41
CA CYS A 276 -22.62 7.74 -5.63
C CYS A 276 -22.19 6.50 -6.44
N ARG A 277 -22.13 6.61 -7.77
CA ARG A 277 -21.65 5.58 -8.68
C ARG A 277 -20.22 5.88 -9.08
N ILE A 278 -19.38 4.85 -9.12
CA ILE A 278 -18.02 5.00 -9.61
C ILE A 278 -17.98 5.05 -11.13
N LYS A 279 -16.98 5.76 -11.65
CA LYS A 279 -16.72 5.92 -13.08
C LYS A 279 -15.31 5.44 -13.40
N GLU A 280 -15.12 5.06 -14.66
CA GLU A 280 -13.80 4.80 -15.18
C GLU A 280 -12.85 5.96 -14.88
N PHE A 281 -11.64 5.60 -14.54
CA PHE A 281 -10.62 6.58 -14.20
C PHE A 281 -9.24 6.08 -14.64
N GLU A 282 -8.49 6.95 -15.28
CA GLU A 282 -7.08 6.77 -15.56
C GLU A 282 -6.37 8.09 -15.26
N GLY A 283 -5.41 8.07 -14.34
CA GLY A 283 -4.69 9.30 -13.98
C GLY A 283 -4.05 9.24 -12.60
N TRP A 284 -3.96 10.39 -11.97
CA TRP A 284 -3.29 10.58 -10.69
C TRP A 284 -4.27 11.04 -9.63
N THR A 285 -4.15 10.47 -8.42
CA THR A 285 -4.94 10.89 -7.27
C THR A 285 -4.01 11.32 -6.12
N ASN A 286 -4.33 12.44 -5.51
CA ASN A 286 -3.75 12.92 -4.27
C ASN A 286 -4.81 13.06 -3.18
N LYS A 287 -5.90 12.33 -3.31
CA LYS A 287 -7.03 12.42 -2.37
C LYS A 287 -6.57 12.05 -0.96
N PHE A 288 -6.74 13.01 -0.06
CA PHE A 288 -6.49 12.84 1.37
C PHE A 288 -7.82 12.79 2.12
N ILE A 289 -8.03 11.72 2.88
CA ILE A 289 -9.26 11.48 3.63
C ILE A 289 -8.94 11.43 5.12
N PHE A 290 -9.62 12.26 5.89
CA PHE A 290 -9.55 12.30 7.34
C PHE A 290 -10.90 12.75 7.92
N PRO A 291 -11.21 12.47 9.21
CA PRO A 291 -12.52 12.83 9.78
C PRO A 291 -12.74 14.35 9.88
N PRO A 292 -14.00 14.84 9.71
CA PRO A 292 -15.15 14.07 9.25
C PRO A 292 -15.15 13.90 7.73
N TYR A 293 -15.59 12.74 7.26
CA TYR A 293 -15.74 12.45 5.83
C TYR A 293 -16.95 11.52 5.59
N ASP A 294 -17.78 11.86 4.63
CA ASP A 294 -18.94 11.07 4.24
C ASP A 294 -18.58 10.18 3.04
N PHE A 295 -18.49 8.89 3.30
CA PHE A 295 -18.15 7.90 2.27
C PHE A 295 -19.38 7.58 1.41
N SER A 296 -19.17 7.44 0.10
CA SER A 296 -20.22 7.33 -0.88
C SER A 296 -20.38 5.92 -1.47
N VAL A 297 -19.34 5.08 -1.39
CA VAL A 297 -19.29 3.83 -2.15
C VAL A 297 -19.28 2.60 -1.25
N ALA A 298 -18.25 2.42 -0.44
CA ALA A 298 -18.06 1.19 0.34
C ALA A 298 -18.91 1.17 1.62
N ASP A 299 -19.46 0.00 1.92
CA ASP A 299 -20.26 -0.30 3.11
C ASP A 299 -19.38 -0.86 4.24
N ALA A 300 -18.30 -1.55 3.87
CA ALA A 300 -17.34 -2.12 4.79
C ALA A 300 -15.90 -1.87 4.31
N MET A 301 -14.95 -1.89 5.22
CA MET A 301 -13.53 -1.73 4.90
C MET A 301 -12.67 -2.67 5.73
N LEU A 302 -11.73 -3.34 5.05
CA LEU A 302 -10.66 -4.09 5.69
C LEU A 302 -9.38 -3.25 5.70
N SER A 303 -8.72 -3.15 6.85
CA SER A 303 -7.49 -2.35 7.00
C SER A 303 -6.53 -3.01 7.99
N ASN A 304 -5.22 -2.88 7.75
CA ASN A 304 -4.24 -3.21 8.78
C ASN A 304 -4.31 -2.21 9.94
N PHE A 305 -3.72 -2.56 11.07
CA PHE A 305 -3.42 -1.59 12.12
C PHE A 305 -2.21 -0.75 11.70
N HIS A 306 -2.42 0.56 11.62
CA HIS A 306 -1.46 1.52 11.09
C HIS A 306 -0.66 2.22 12.19
N LEU A 307 0.47 2.83 11.77
CA LEU A 307 1.33 3.61 12.66
C LEU A 307 0.64 4.89 13.14
N PRO A 308 1.00 5.41 14.33
CA PRO A 308 0.54 6.72 14.78
C PRO A 308 0.94 7.81 13.78
N TYR A 309 0.14 8.84 13.68
CA TYR A 309 0.32 9.99 12.78
C TYR A 309 0.27 9.69 11.28
N SER A 310 -0.06 8.46 10.88
CA SER A 310 -0.13 8.08 9.46
C SER A 310 -1.44 8.54 8.81
N THR A 311 -1.38 8.90 7.52
CA THR A 311 -2.57 9.19 6.72
C THR A 311 -3.51 7.99 6.60
N LEU A 312 -2.97 6.78 6.73
CA LEU A 312 -3.73 5.52 6.70
C LEU A 312 -4.61 5.38 7.95
N LEU A 313 -4.08 5.71 9.14
CA LEU A 313 -4.87 5.76 10.38
C LEU A 313 -5.98 6.81 10.28
N MET A 314 -5.69 7.97 9.70
CA MET A 314 -6.67 9.04 9.53
C MET A 314 -7.84 8.61 8.66
N LEU A 315 -7.58 7.94 7.53
CA LEU A 315 -8.62 7.38 6.67
C LEU A 315 -9.43 6.30 7.39
N THR A 316 -8.75 5.40 8.10
CA THR A 316 -9.41 4.33 8.87
C THR A 316 -10.33 4.94 9.93
N ALA A 317 -9.88 5.97 10.66
CA ALA A 317 -10.69 6.69 11.63
C ALA A 317 -11.84 7.50 11.00
N ALA A 318 -11.68 7.97 9.78
CA ALA A 318 -12.77 8.60 9.03
C ALA A 318 -13.87 7.60 8.69
N PHE A 319 -13.51 6.35 8.35
CA PHE A 319 -14.47 5.31 8.00
C PHE A 319 -15.16 4.67 9.22
N GLY A 320 -14.39 4.35 10.25
CA GLY A 320 -14.89 3.68 11.47
C GLY A 320 -15.46 4.62 12.54
N GLY A 321 -15.36 5.94 12.32
CA GLY A 321 -15.58 6.93 13.36
C GLY A 321 -14.35 7.12 14.26
N TYR A 322 -13.98 8.38 14.50
CA TYR A 322 -12.73 8.69 15.21
C TYR A 322 -12.65 8.04 16.60
N ASP A 323 -13.67 8.23 17.44
CA ASP A 323 -13.65 7.73 18.82
C ASP A 323 -13.65 6.19 18.86
N TYR A 324 -14.46 5.55 18.05
CA TYR A 324 -14.53 4.09 17.97
C TYR A 324 -13.25 3.48 17.42
N THR A 325 -12.66 4.08 16.39
CA THR A 325 -11.40 3.61 15.83
C THR A 325 -10.24 3.76 16.82
N MET A 326 -10.12 4.91 17.49
CA MET A 326 -9.05 5.10 18.47
C MET A 326 -9.23 4.17 19.67
N HIS A 327 -10.47 3.92 20.10
CA HIS A 327 -10.76 2.90 21.13
C HIS A 327 -10.36 1.49 20.67
N ALA A 328 -10.68 1.13 19.42
CA ALA A 328 -10.27 -0.16 18.85
C ALA A 328 -8.74 -0.33 18.81
N TYR A 329 -8.00 0.75 18.53
CA TYR A 329 -6.53 0.73 18.60
C TYR A 329 -6.00 0.55 20.04
N ASP A 330 -6.64 1.17 21.04
CA ASP A 330 -6.30 0.93 22.45
C ASP A 330 -6.56 -0.53 22.86
N VAL A 331 -7.68 -1.11 22.41
CA VAL A 331 -7.98 -2.52 22.61
C VAL A 331 -6.96 -3.41 21.90
N ALA A 332 -6.60 -3.09 20.67
CA ALA A 332 -5.60 -3.86 19.89
C ALA A 332 -4.25 -3.93 20.62
N LEU A 333 -3.80 -2.81 21.21
CA LEU A 333 -2.56 -2.77 21.98
C LEU A 333 -2.62 -3.63 23.25
N LYS A 334 -3.78 -3.68 23.92
CA LYS A 334 -3.98 -4.48 25.15
C LYS A 334 -4.13 -5.97 24.87
N GLU A 335 -4.76 -6.31 23.74
CA GLU A 335 -5.07 -7.68 23.32
C GLU A 335 -4.00 -8.29 22.41
N ASP A 336 -2.79 -7.73 22.41
CA ASP A 336 -1.62 -8.23 21.68
C ASP A 336 -1.79 -8.37 20.16
N TYR A 337 -2.58 -7.50 19.54
CA TYR A 337 -2.59 -7.37 18.08
C TYR A 337 -1.26 -6.80 17.59
N THR A 338 -0.88 -7.23 16.39
CA THR A 338 0.32 -6.75 15.71
C THR A 338 -0.01 -5.70 14.66
N PHE A 339 0.92 -4.79 14.44
CA PHE A 339 0.79 -3.60 13.60
C PHE A 339 1.69 -3.68 12.37
N GLY A 340 1.41 -2.83 11.40
CA GLY A 340 2.22 -2.67 10.21
C GLY A 340 1.83 -3.61 9.05
N PRO A 341 2.66 -3.69 8.00
CA PRO A 341 2.34 -4.39 6.76
C PRO A 341 2.05 -5.88 6.91
N TYR A 342 2.74 -6.55 7.80
CA TYR A 342 2.57 -7.96 8.12
C TYR A 342 1.71 -8.21 9.36
N GLY A 343 1.21 -7.13 9.96
CA GLY A 343 0.40 -7.19 11.17
C GLY A 343 -1.04 -7.63 10.91
N ASP A 344 -1.77 -7.72 12.01
CA ASP A 344 -3.19 -8.08 12.01
C ASP A 344 -4.07 -7.01 11.36
N VAL A 345 -5.34 -7.33 11.17
CA VAL A 345 -6.28 -6.47 10.46
C VAL A 345 -7.50 -6.12 11.30
N MET A 346 -8.15 -5.03 10.91
CA MET A 346 -9.45 -4.62 11.39
C MET A 346 -10.45 -4.61 10.22
N LEU A 347 -11.56 -5.32 10.39
CA LEU A 347 -12.72 -5.25 9.53
C LEU A 347 -13.72 -4.27 10.15
N ILE A 348 -14.06 -3.22 9.41
CA ILE A 348 -15.03 -2.21 9.83
C ILE A 348 -16.33 -2.45 9.08
N VAL A 349 -17.39 -2.72 9.81
CA VAL A 349 -18.75 -3.00 9.31
C VAL A 349 -19.78 -2.09 9.97
N ASP A 350 -21.01 -2.11 9.48
CA ASP A 350 -22.16 -1.36 10.04
C ASP A 350 -22.69 -1.95 11.35
#